data_1b681698a6d0075b3b007d8918d6574a
#
_entry.id   1b681698a6d0075b3b007d8918d6574a
#
_cell.length_a   1.000
_cell.length_b   1.000
_cell.length_c   1.000
_cell.angle_alpha   90.00
_cell.angle_beta   90.00
_cell.angle_gamma   90.00
#
_symmetry.space_group_name_H-M   'P 1'
#
loop_
_entity.id
_entity.type
_entity.pdbx_description
1 polymer ?
#
loop_
_entity_poly.entity_id
_entity_poly.type
_entity_poly.pdbx_seq_one_letter_code
_entity_poly.pdbx_strand_id
1 'polypeptide(L)'
;VMDYISTNYSSQKEHLEPALATYIIENSSEEWAYNSREEKIRSFVKSLPILQEKTENELKDIVNMINEKLMPEEEKNWLTGEPVSDSKIFFVDNAGLCLLSAWFLRLLSMLDYLNEAREDIKDTKSRIRAIFLLQYLTCQEEKEYRETELVFNRLLVGLPMHITLPKRLELTAEEKQIADSLLSAVKAHWSKMNGTSLKGFLQSFVTRTGRLEEQDEKWVLTVDDKTHDILLDSVPWGFRQIRLPWLKKYIQVKWHEKQEF
;
A
#
# COMPACT_ATOMS: atom_id res chain seq x y z
N VAL A 1 -19.94 -5.39 16.96
CA VAL A 1 -20.46 -4.18 17.64
C VAL A 1 -21.78 -4.52 18.32
N MET A 2 -22.76 -5.06 17.57
CA MET A 2 -24.10 -5.38 18.10
C MET A 2 -24.05 -6.39 19.24
N ASP A 3 -23.22 -7.45 19.13
CA ASP A 3 -23.07 -8.46 20.19
C ASP A 3 -22.47 -7.87 21.47
N TYR A 4 -21.50 -6.96 21.36
CA TYR A 4 -20.93 -6.26 22.52
C TYR A 4 -21.93 -5.31 23.18
N ILE A 5 -22.64 -4.54 22.35
CA ILE A 5 -23.68 -3.62 22.82
C ILE A 5 -24.83 -4.43 23.49
N SER A 6 -25.26 -5.54 22.90
CA SER A 6 -26.31 -6.40 23.46
C SER A 6 -25.89 -7.09 24.76
N THR A 7 -24.61 -7.43 24.92
CA THR A 7 -24.07 -8.10 26.11
C THR A 7 -23.90 -7.12 27.29
N ASN A 8 -23.46 -5.90 27.02
CA ASN A 8 -23.11 -4.93 28.06
C ASN A 8 -24.19 -3.86 28.29
N TYR A 9 -25.16 -3.70 27.37
CA TYR A 9 -26.19 -2.66 27.38
C TYR A 9 -27.56 -3.20 26.93
N SER A 10 -27.91 -4.43 27.33
CA SER A 10 -29.10 -5.15 26.88
C SER A 10 -30.42 -4.41 27.09
N SER A 11 -30.53 -3.54 28.11
CA SER A 11 -31.72 -2.73 28.39
C SER A 11 -31.95 -1.56 27.42
N GLN A 12 -30.99 -1.27 26.51
CA GLN A 12 -31.05 -0.10 25.63
C GLN A 12 -30.82 -0.47 24.15
N LYS A 13 -30.83 -1.77 23.85
CA LYS A 13 -30.64 -2.33 22.51
C LYS A 13 -31.60 -1.72 21.49
N GLU A 14 -32.89 -1.54 21.85
CA GLU A 14 -33.92 -1.00 20.96
C GLU A 14 -33.64 0.42 20.45
N HIS A 15 -32.86 1.22 21.20
CA HIS A 15 -32.46 2.59 20.78
C HIS A 15 -31.14 2.66 20.02
N LEU A 16 -30.25 1.70 20.27
CA LEU A 16 -28.91 1.69 19.66
C LEU A 16 -28.91 1.08 18.27
N GLU A 17 -29.75 0.06 18.01
CA GLU A 17 -29.86 -0.57 16.69
C GLU A 17 -30.29 0.41 15.57
N PRO A 18 -31.38 1.20 15.76
CA PRO A 18 -31.76 2.20 14.76
C PRO A 18 -30.72 3.28 14.53
N ALA A 19 -30.09 3.78 15.61
CA ALA A 19 -29.05 4.81 15.52
C ALA A 19 -27.81 4.32 14.75
N LEU A 20 -27.39 3.08 14.99
CA LEU A 20 -26.27 2.46 14.28
C LEU A 20 -26.63 2.19 12.81
N ALA A 21 -27.85 1.70 12.54
CA ALA A 21 -28.31 1.47 11.16
C ALA A 21 -28.39 2.78 10.37
N THR A 22 -28.94 3.83 10.95
CA THR A 22 -29.00 5.16 10.33
C THR A 22 -27.58 5.69 10.05
N TYR A 23 -26.67 5.61 11.03
CA TYR A 23 -25.30 6.03 10.89
C TYR A 23 -24.57 5.27 9.76
N ILE A 24 -24.76 3.94 9.67
CA ILE A 24 -24.16 3.12 8.60
C ILE A 24 -24.74 3.53 7.24
N ILE A 25 -26.05 3.74 7.13
CA ILE A 25 -26.69 4.14 5.87
C ILE A 25 -26.23 5.52 5.42
N GLU A 26 -26.18 6.51 6.31
CA GLU A 26 -25.76 7.87 6.01
C GLU A 26 -24.30 7.98 5.60
N ASN A 27 -23.44 7.07 6.09
CA ASN A 27 -22.00 7.10 5.83
C ASN A 27 -21.53 6.00 4.85
N SER A 28 -22.41 5.16 4.32
CA SER A 28 -22.06 4.08 3.39
C SER A 28 -21.73 4.56 1.99
N SER A 29 -22.02 5.80 1.64
CA SER A 29 -21.77 6.41 0.33
C SER A 29 -20.49 7.25 0.25
N GLU A 30 -19.80 7.50 1.36
CA GLU A 30 -18.55 8.25 1.39
C GLU A 30 -17.33 7.33 1.50
N GLU A 31 -16.30 7.61 0.71
CA GLU A 31 -15.00 6.94 0.76
C GLU A 31 -14.40 7.07 2.17
N TRP A 32 -14.30 5.94 2.86
CA TRP A 32 -13.72 5.86 4.20
C TRP A 32 -12.18 5.91 4.11
N ALA A 33 -11.59 7.10 4.15
CA ALA A 33 -10.16 7.22 4.41
C ALA A 33 -9.87 6.79 5.86
N TYR A 34 -8.77 6.08 6.10
CA TYR A 34 -8.41 5.50 7.40
C TYR A 34 -8.49 6.52 8.57
N ASN A 35 -7.94 7.73 8.39
CA ASN A 35 -8.00 8.79 9.41
C ASN A 35 -9.43 9.34 9.62
N SER A 36 -10.27 9.30 8.59
CA SER A 36 -11.68 9.69 8.67
C SER A 36 -12.52 8.68 9.45
N ARG A 37 -12.14 7.40 9.44
CA ARG A 37 -12.88 6.32 10.08
C ARG A 37 -12.81 6.41 11.60
N GLU A 38 -11.62 6.58 12.18
CA GLU A 38 -11.47 6.73 13.63
C GLU A 38 -12.18 7.98 14.14
N GLU A 39 -12.06 9.10 13.44
CA GLU A 39 -12.77 10.34 13.77
C GLU A 39 -14.29 10.19 13.70
N LYS A 40 -14.80 9.49 12.67
CA LYS A 40 -16.23 9.20 12.52
C LYS A 40 -16.74 8.26 13.62
N ILE A 41 -16.00 7.18 13.93
CA ILE A 41 -16.35 6.28 15.04
C ILE A 41 -16.33 7.07 16.36
N ARG A 42 -15.35 7.90 16.58
CA ARG A 42 -15.24 8.75 17.78
C ARG A 42 -16.42 9.75 17.87
N SER A 43 -16.79 10.38 16.76
CA SER A 43 -17.94 11.28 16.67
C SER A 43 -19.26 10.55 16.96
N PHE A 44 -19.44 9.37 16.38
CA PHE A 44 -20.59 8.51 16.63
C PHE A 44 -20.67 8.08 18.10
N VAL A 45 -19.58 7.58 18.67
CA VAL A 45 -19.52 7.17 20.08
C VAL A 45 -19.86 8.33 21.01
N LYS A 46 -19.35 9.53 20.73
CA LYS A 46 -19.70 10.75 21.50
C LYS A 46 -21.15 11.21 21.33
N SER A 47 -21.79 10.88 20.22
CA SER A 47 -23.21 11.22 19.98
C SER A 47 -24.20 10.33 20.71
N LEU A 48 -23.75 9.18 21.23
CA LEU A 48 -24.61 8.24 21.95
C LEU A 48 -24.87 8.73 23.39
N PRO A 49 -26.14 9.03 23.75
CA PRO A 49 -26.47 9.56 25.08
C PRO A 49 -25.99 8.69 26.25
N ILE A 50 -25.97 7.37 26.03
CA ILE A 50 -25.57 6.34 27.00
C ILE A 50 -24.08 6.37 27.37
N LEU A 51 -23.24 6.96 26.50
CA LEU A 51 -21.79 7.02 26.68
C LEU A 51 -21.31 8.41 27.14
N GLN A 52 -22.22 9.38 27.30
CA GLN A 52 -21.86 10.76 27.69
C GLN A 52 -21.28 10.87 29.12
N GLU A 53 -21.59 9.90 29.99
CA GLU A 53 -21.06 9.86 31.38
C GLU A 53 -19.69 9.17 31.48
N LYS A 54 -19.14 8.64 30.38
CA LYS A 54 -17.90 7.90 30.38
C LYS A 54 -16.69 8.82 30.28
N THR A 55 -15.59 8.41 30.92
CA THR A 55 -14.32 9.12 30.85
C THR A 55 -13.71 9.04 29.45
N GLU A 56 -12.83 9.98 29.09
CA GLU A 56 -12.17 10.03 27.79
C GLU A 56 -11.35 8.76 27.49
N ASN A 57 -10.77 8.12 28.51
CA ASN A 57 -10.04 6.86 28.36
C ASN A 57 -10.98 5.69 28.01
N GLU A 58 -12.13 5.58 28.70
CA GLU A 58 -13.15 4.56 28.41
C GLU A 58 -13.73 4.75 27.00
N LEU A 59 -13.95 5.99 26.56
CA LEU A 59 -14.41 6.30 25.21
C LEU A 59 -13.36 5.89 24.16
N LYS A 60 -12.07 6.12 24.44
CA LYS A 60 -10.99 5.69 23.58
C LYS A 60 -10.89 4.18 23.43
N ASP A 61 -11.06 3.45 24.53
CA ASP A 61 -11.08 1.97 24.52
C ASP A 61 -12.26 1.43 23.70
N ILE A 62 -13.43 2.06 23.82
CA ILE A 62 -14.63 1.71 23.03
C ILE A 62 -14.39 1.99 21.55
N VAL A 63 -13.80 3.13 21.18
CA VAL A 63 -13.48 3.48 19.79
C VAL A 63 -12.49 2.48 19.20
N ASN A 64 -11.42 2.13 19.94
CA ASN A 64 -10.42 1.16 19.50
C ASN A 64 -11.06 -0.22 19.27
N MET A 65 -11.90 -0.68 20.20
CA MET A 65 -12.58 -1.96 20.08
C MET A 65 -13.58 -1.99 18.92
N ILE A 66 -14.33 -0.91 18.69
CA ILE A 66 -15.23 -0.78 17.53
C ILE A 66 -14.41 -0.78 16.24
N ASN A 67 -13.31 -0.05 16.20
CA ASN A 67 -12.43 0.00 15.04
C ASN A 67 -11.85 -1.38 14.72
N GLU A 68 -11.38 -2.11 15.72
CA GLU A 68 -10.86 -3.47 15.60
C GLU A 68 -11.91 -4.48 15.10
N LYS A 69 -13.17 -4.38 15.58
CA LYS A 69 -14.26 -5.24 15.14
C LYS A 69 -14.84 -4.90 13.78
N LEU A 70 -14.78 -3.65 13.36
CA LEU A 70 -15.18 -3.21 12.01
C LEU A 70 -14.08 -3.40 10.97
N MET A 71 -12.87 -3.78 11.40
CA MET A 71 -11.81 -4.16 10.47
C MET A 71 -12.23 -5.41 9.70
N PRO A 72 -12.10 -5.42 8.36
CA PRO A 72 -12.20 -6.65 7.57
C PRO A 72 -11.23 -7.70 8.12
N GLU A 73 -11.60 -8.97 8.04
CA GLU A 73 -10.73 -10.09 8.48
C GLU A 73 -9.33 -10.03 7.82
N GLU A 74 -9.27 -9.55 6.59
CA GLU A 74 -8.02 -9.32 5.87
C GLU A 74 -7.11 -8.28 6.55
N GLU A 75 -7.69 -7.24 7.13
CA GLU A 75 -6.94 -6.19 7.84
C GLU A 75 -6.49 -6.66 9.22
N LYS A 76 -7.33 -7.43 9.94
CA LYS A 76 -6.97 -8.06 11.22
C LYS A 76 -5.78 -9.00 11.04
N ASN A 77 -5.79 -9.82 9.99
CA ASN A 77 -4.70 -10.74 9.68
C ASN A 77 -3.39 -10.00 9.37
N TRP A 78 -3.46 -8.81 8.76
CA TRP A 78 -2.28 -7.95 8.56
C TRP A 78 -1.73 -7.39 9.88
N LEU A 79 -2.59 -7.12 10.86
CA LEU A 79 -2.21 -6.56 12.14
C LEU A 79 -1.76 -7.62 13.16
N THR A 80 -2.38 -8.80 13.17
CA THR A 80 -2.11 -9.85 14.15
C THR A 80 -1.03 -10.82 13.73
N GLY A 81 -0.69 -10.88 12.42
CA GLY A 81 0.32 -11.82 11.90
C GLY A 81 -0.10 -13.28 11.97
N GLU A 82 -1.41 -13.57 12.17
CA GLU A 82 -1.90 -14.95 12.17
C GLU A 82 -1.81 -15.56 10.75
N PRO A 83 -1.30 -16.78 10.62
CA PRO A 83 -1.12 -17.42 9.33
C PRO A 83 -2.48 -17.75 8.70
N VAL A 84 -2.82 -17.05 7.61
CA VAL A 84 -3.89 -17.50 6.73
C VAL A 84 -3.31 -18.64 5.90
N SER A 85 -3.90 -19.82 5.96
CA SER A 85 -3.41 -21.04 5.31
C SER A 85 -3.48 -21.03 3.76
N ASP A 86 -4.00 -19.94 3.18
CA ASP A 86 -3.98 -19.73 1.74
C ASP A 86 -3.02 -18.57 1.39
N SER A 87 -1.86 -18.92 0.84
CA SER A 87 -0.88 -17.94 0.34
C SER A 87 -1.55 -17.06 -0.73
N LYS A 88 -1.65 -15.75 -0.45
CA LYS A 88 -2.20 -14.79 -1.43
C LYS A 88 -1.22 -14.67 -2.59
N ILE A 89 -1.68 -14.99 -3.79
CA ILE A 89 -0.88 -14.91 -5.02
C ILE A 89 -1.49 -13.84 -5.93
N PHE A 90 -0.65 -12.91 -6.38
CA PHE A 90 -1.03 -11.87 -7.33
C PHE A 90 -0.10 -11.92 -8.55
N PHE A 91 -0.67 -11.70 -9.73
CA PHE A 91 0.10 -11.47 -10.94
C PHE A 91 0.22 -9.98 -11.19
N VAL A 92 1.42 -9.53 -11.53
CA VAL A 92 1.74 -8.11 -11.69
C VAL A 92 2.51 -7.88 -13.00
N ASP A 93 2.29 -6.71 -13.63
CA ASP A 93 2.93 -6.35 -14.91
C ASP A 93 4.06 -5.33 -14.74
N ASN A 94 4.34 -4.95 -13.51
CA ASN A 94 5.31 -3.92 -13.13
C ASN A 94 6.34 -4.44 -12.12
N ALA A 95 6.61 -5.73 -12.13
CA ALA A 95 7.53 -6.39 -11.21
C ALA A 95 8.93 -5.76 -11.20
N GLY A 96 9.36 -5.20 -12.33
CA GLY A 96 10.65 -4.53 -12.46
C GLY A 96 10.80 -3.23 -11.65
N LEU A 97 9.74 -2.72 -11.02
CA LEU A 97 9.85 -1.66 -10.01
C LEU A 97 10.80 -2.03 -8.86
N CYS A 98 11.04 -3.32 -8.65
CA CYS A 98 12.04 -3.78 -7.67
C CYS A 98 13.44 -3.21 -7.95
N LEU A 99 13.82 -3.00 -9.21
CA LEU A 99 15.09 -2.35 -9.58
C LEU A 99 15.18 -0.91 -9.10
N LEU A 100 14.06 -0.21 -8.98
CA LEU A 100 14.00 1.18 -8.57
C LEU A 100 13.86 1.35 -7.05
N SER A 101 13.64 0.26 -6.33
CA SER A 101 13.31 0.29 -4.89
C SER A 101 14.35 0.95 -4.01
N ALA A 102 15.63 0.88 -4.38
CA ALA A 102 16.74 1.53 -3.67
C ALA A 102 16.59 3.07 -3.58
N TRP A 103 15.80 3.68 -4.46
CA TRP A 103 15.59 5.12 -4.51
C TRP A 103 14.23 5.58 -3.97
N PHE A 104 13.32 4.66 -3.61
CA PHE A 104 11.97 5.05 -3.20
C PHE A 104 11.96 5.94 -1.96
N LEU A 105 12.80 5.65 -0.96
CA LEU A 105 12.92 6.51 0.22
C LEU A 105 13.29 7.95 -0.16
N ARG A 106 14.28 8.11 -1.04
CA ARG A 106 14.73 9.42 -1.53
C ARG A 106 13.63 10.10 -2.35
N LEU A 107 12.99 9.37 -3.28
CA LEU A 107 11.90 9.89 -4.12
C LEU A 107 10.78 10.46 -3.28
N LEU A 108 10.27 9.67 -2.32
CA LEU A 108 9.16 10.07 -1.47
C LEU A 108 9.55 11.19 -0.49
N SER A 109 10.82 11.23 -0.05
CA SER A 109 11.36 12.33 0.76
C SER A 109 11.41 13.64 -0.02
N MET A 110 11.82 13.63 -1.29
CA MET A 110 11.89 14.84 -2.13
C MET A 110 10.51 15.42 -2.40
N LEU A 111 9.46 14.60 -2.41
CA LEU A 111 8.06 14.99 -2.60
C LEU A 111 7.33 15.31 -1.29
N ASP A 112 8.03 15.32 -0.16
CA ASP A 112 7.42 15.52 1.16
C ASP A 112 6.27 14.54 1.46
N TYR A 113 6.41 13.27 1.05
CA TYR A 113 5.41 12.22 1.32
C TYR A 113 5.70 11.44 2.60
N LEU A 114 6.88 11.60 3.19
CA LEU A 114 7.27 10.92 4.42
C LEU A 114 6.93 11.76 5.66
N ASN A 115 6.78 11.08 6.79
CA ASN A 115 6.71 11.74 8.10
C ASN A 115 8.07 12.37 8.47
N GLU A 116 8.12 13.17 9.52
CA GLU A 116 9.33 13.86 9.97
C GLU A 116 10.49 12.90 10.29
N ALA A 117 10.18 11.73 10.85
CA ALA A 117 11.17 10.70 11.14
C ALA A 117 11.66 9.95 9.89
N ARG A 118 10.99 10.09 8.74
CA ARG A 118 11.23 9.34 7.49
C ARG A 118 11.09 7.82 7.64
N GLU A 119 10.33 7.39 8.62
CA GLU A 119 10.08 5.98 8.91
C GLU A 119 8.77 5.49 8.30
N ASP A 120 7.86 6.42 7.95
CA ASP A 120 6.58 6.09 7.34
C ASP A 120 6.13 7.17 6.34
N ILE A 121 5.18 6.80 5.47
CA ILE A 121 4.48 7.74 4.60
C ILE A 121 3.43 8.47 5.44
N LYS A 122 3.45 9.80 5.40
CA LYS A 122 2.78 10.68 6.37
C LYS A 122 1.27 10.53 6.47
N ASP A 123 0.60 10.18 5.37
CA ASP A 123 -0.86 10.05 5.33
C ASP A 123 -1.35 9.18 4.15
N THR A 124 -2.63 8.81 4.17
CA THR A 124 -3.27 8.00 3.12
C THR A 124 -3.25 8.69 1.76
N LYS A 125 -3.41 10.01 1.70
CA LYS A 125 -3.36 10.77 0.45
C LYS A 125 -1.98 10.66 -0.20
N SER A 126 -0.91 10.80 0.57
CA SER A 126 0.47 10.63 0.10
C SER A 126 0.74 9.19 -0.36
N ARG A 127 0.18 8.18 0.33
CA ARG A 127 0.27 6.78 -0.11
C ARG A 127 -0.42 6.56 -1.45
N ILE A 128 -1.64 7.09 -1.63
CA ILE A 128 -2.38 7.00 -2.90
C ILE A 128 -1.60 7.71 -4.01
N ARG A 129 -1.10 8.92 -3.78
CA ARG A 129 -0.27 9.61 -4.78
C ARG A 129 0.99 8.82 -5.12
N ALA A 130 1.66 8.24 -4.13
CA ALA A 130 2.85 7.40 -4.33
C ALA A 130 2.54 6.16 -5.17
N ILE A 131 1.37 5.52 -5.05
CA ILE A 131 0.95 4.40 -5.91
C ILE A 131 0.95 4.81 -7.38
N PHE A 132 0.31 5.93 -7.72
CA PHE A 132 0.25 6.41 -9.10
C PHE A 132 1.60 6.92 -9.59
N LEU A 133 2.41 7.51 -8.72
CA LEU A 133 3.79 7.90 -9.03
C LEU A 133 4.66 6.68 -9.38
N LEU A 134 4.59 5.59 -8.60
CA LEU A 134 5.29 4.34 -8.90
C LEU A 134 4.79 3.74 -10.23
N GLN A 135 3.49 3.85 -10.52
CA GLN A 135 2.95 3.40 -11.80
C GLN A 135 3.48 4.26 -12.96
N TYR A 136 3.58 5.56 -12.78
CA TYR A 136 4.19 6.46 -13.76
C TYR A 136 5.66 6.11 -14.02
N LEU A 137 6.43 5.74 -13.00
CA LEU A 137 7.80 5.24 -13.18
C LEU A 137 7.87 4.00 -14.09
N THR A 138 6.80 3.22 -14.17
CA THR A 138 6.76 1.99 -14.99
C THR A 138 6.53 2.28 -16.48
N CYS A 139 5.62 3.19 -16.80
CA CYS A 139 5.15 3.38 -18.18
C CYS A 139 5.19 4.83 -18.68
N GLN A 140 5.42 5.81 -17.80
CA GLN A 140 5.34 7.26 -18.08
C GLN A 140 4.01 7.70 -18.69
N GLU A 141 2.93 6.99 -18.33
CA GLU A 141 1.57 7.27 -18.79
C GLU A 141 0.63 7.54 -17.62
N GLU A 142 -0.32 8.43 -17.84
CA GLU A 142 -1.44 8.69 -16.95
C GLU A 142 -2.73 8.23 -17.63
N LYS A 143 -3.25 7.12 -17.18
CA LYS A 143 -4.49 6.52 -17.68
C LYS A 143 -5.37 6.04 -16.54
N GLU A 144 -6.50 5.49 -16.86
CA GLU A 144 -7.28 4.73 -15.89
C GLU A 144 -6.64 3.37 -15.65
N TYR A 145 -6.52 3.00 -14.37
CA TYR A 145 -5.99 1.73 -13.91
C TYR A 145 -7.04 0.95 -13.13
N ARG A 146 -7.04 -0.36 -13.29
CA ARG A 146 -7.77 -1.26 -12.41
C ARG A 146 -6.96 -1.44 -11.12
N GLU A 147 -7.62 -1.68 -10.01
CA GLU A 147 -6.92 -1.93 -8.74
C GLU A 147 -5.96 -3.12 -8.81
N THR A 148 -6.29 -4.14 -9.62
CA THR A 148 -5.43 -5.31 -9.87
C THR A 148 -4.10 -4.96 -10.55
N GLU A 149 -4.05 -3.91 -11.37
CA GLU A 149 -2.81 -3.44 -12.01
C GLU A 149 -1.88 -2.70 -11.01
N LEU A 150 -2.42 -2.25 -9.88
CA LEU A 150 -1.72 -1.44 -8.87
C LEU A 150 -1.36 -2.23 -7.60
N VAL A 151 -1.59 -3.55 -7.56
CA VAL A 151 -1.39 -4.38 -6.36
C VAL A 151 0.04 -4.29 -5.84
N PHE A 152 1.05 -4.38 -6.71
CA PHE A 152 2.43 -4.28 -6.31
C PHE A 152 2.79 -2.88 -5.78
N ASN A 153 2.27 -1.84 -6.42
CA ASN A 153 2.45 -0.45 -5.96
C ASN A 153 1.84 -0.24 -4.57
N ARG A 154 0.63 -0.80 -4.34
CA ARG A 154 -0.02 -0.76 -3.01
C ARG A 154 0.85 -1.42 -1.95
N LEU A 155 1.39 -2.60 -2.25
CA LEU A 155 2.29 -3.28 -1.34
C LEU A 155 3.52 -2.43 -1.03
N LEU A 156 4.17 -1.87 -2.07
CA LEU A 156 5.38 -1.05 -1.93
C LEU A 156 5.18 0.20 -1.06
N VAL A 157 3.97 0.76 -1.01
CA VAL A 157 3.66 1.91 -0.14
C VAL A 157 2.97 1.52 1.17
N GLY A 158 2.73 0.23 1.40
CA GLY A 158 2.06 -0.27 2.60
C GLY A 158 0.60 0.19 2.72
N LEU A 159 -0.13 0.37 1.59
CA LEU A 159 -1.54 0.72 1.61
C LEU A 159 -2.41 -0.54 1.69
N PRO A 160 -3.27 -0.68 2.72
CA PRO A 160 -4.17 -1.83 2.87
C PRO A 160 -5.11 -2.01 1.67
N MET A 161 -5.45 -3.27 1.34
CA MET A 161 -6.26 -3.61 0.16
C MET A 161 -7.71 -3.12 0.21
N HIS A 162 -8.26 -2.89 1.39
CA HIS A 162 -9.64 -2.40 1.56
C HIS A 162 -9.80 -0.90 1.26
N ILE A 163 -8.70 -0.14 1.17
CA ILE A 163 -8.78 1.28 0.81
C ILE A 163 -8.95 1.40 -0.71
N THR A 164 -10.10 1.89 -1.15
CA THR A 164 -10.41 2.06 -2.58
C THR A 164 -9.49 3.09 -3.23
N LEU A 165 -8.98 2.77 -4.41
CA LEU A 165 -8.19 3.70 -5.21
C LEU A 165 -9.05 4.42 -6.24
N PRO A 166 -8.78 5.70 -6.53
CA PRO A 166 -9.36 6.34 -7.71
C PRO A 166 -8.89 5.62 -8.97
N LYS A 167 -9.74 5.51 -9.97
CA LYS A 167 -9.38 4.90 -11.26
C LYS A 167 -8.25 5.64 -11.97
N ARG A 168 -8.18 6.94 -11.76
CA ARG A 168 -7.18 7.85 -12.34
C ARG A 168 -6.77 8.90 -11.31
N LEU A 169 -5.50 9.24 -11.30
CA LEU A 169 -4.96 10.36 -10.51
C LEU A 169 -3.97 11.11 -11.40
N GLU A 170 -4.13 12.42 -11.48
CA GLU A 170 -3.19 13.29 -12.19
C GLU A 170 -2.04 13.69 -11.26
N LEU A 171 -0.83 13.42 -11.72
CA LEU A 171 0.39 13.82 -11.03
C LEU A 171 0.69 15.30 -11.35
N THR A 172 1.25 16.00 -10.38
CA THR A 172 1.72 17.37 -10.59
C THR A 172 2.93 17.40 -11.54
N ALA A 173 3.22 18.58 -12.09
CA ALA A 173 4.41 18.76 -12.93
C ALA A 173 5.70 18.46 -12.14
N GLU A 174 5.74 18.81 -10.86
CA GLU A 174 6.88 18.54 -9.96
C GLU A 174 7.07 17.03 -9.74
N GLU A 175 6.00 16.27 -9.45
CA GLU A 175 6.06 14.81 -9.28
C GLU A 175 6.61 14.14 -10.54
N LYS A 176 6.13 14.53 -11.71
CA LYS A 176 6.62 14.01 -13.01
C LYS A 176 8.09 14.37 -13.24
N GLN A 177 8.48 15.60 -13.00
CA GLN A 177 9.86 16.06 -13.16
C GLN A 177 10.82 15.28 -12.26
N ILE A 178 10.46 15.06 -11.00
CA ILE A 178 11.27 14.29 -10.05
C ILE A 178 11.33 12.82 -10.47
N ALA A 179 10.21 12.22 -10.91
CA ALA A 179 10.17 10.86 -11.41
C ALA A 179 11.04 10.66 -12.66
N ASP A 180 10.94 11.56 -13.64
CA ASP A 180 11.74 11.51 -14.88
C ASP A 180 13.23 11.71 -14.61
N SER A 181 13.56 12.59 -13.66
CA SER A 181 14.94 12.79 -13.19
C SER A 181 15.50 11.53 -12.53
N LEU A 182 14.68 10.85 -11.71
CA LEU A 182 15.05 9.58 -11.11
C LEU A 182 15.33 8.51 -12.17
N LEU A 183 14.40 8.30 -13.11
CA LEU A 183 14.56 7.30 -14.18
C LEU A 183 15.82 7.56 -15.02
N SER A 184 16.08 8.82 -15.35
CA SER A 184 17.29 9.22 -16.08
C SER A 184 18.55 8.94 -15.29
N ALA A 185 18.56 9.25 -13.99
CA ALA A 185 19.70 9.00 -13.09
C ALA A 185 19.97 7.50 -12.90
N VAL A 186 18.93 6.69 -12.67
CA VAL A 186 19.04 5.24 -12.51
C VAL A 186 19.59 4.60 -13.78
N LYS A 187 19.03 4.98 -14.94
CA LYS A 187 19.52 4.50 -16.24
C LYS A 187 20.99 4.85 -16.46
N ALA A 188 21.39 6.09 -16.16
CA ALA A 188 22.79 6.54 -16.31
C ALA A 188 23.74 5.83 -15.33
N HIS A 189 23.24 5.49 -14.12
CA HIS A 189 24.02 4.77 -13.11
C HIS A 189 24.32 3.31 -13.54
N TRP A 190 23.47 2.70 -14.36
CA TRP A 190 23.72 1.39 -14.93
C TRP A 190 24.40 1.49 -16.30
N SER A 191 25.73 1.38 -16.31
CA SER A 191 26.57 1.64 -17.49
C SER A 191 26.16 0.82 -18.73
N LYS A 192 25.64 -0.41 -18.56
CA LYS A 192 25.14 -1.24 -19.65
C LYS A 192 23.92 -0.65 -20.36
N MET A 193 23.23 0.31 -19.72
CA MET A 193 22.05 0.98 -20.28
C MET A 193 22.38 2.29 -20.99
N ASN A 194 23.64 2.71 -21.09
CA ASN A 194 24.04 3.99 -21.71
C ASN A 194 23.59 4.12 -23.17
N GLY A 195 23.61 3.02 -23.93
CA GLY A 195 23.16 2.99 -25.33
C GLY A 195 21.65 2.76 -25.52
N THR A 196 20.90 2.56 -24.45
CA THR A 196 19.46 2.24 -24.51
C THR A 196 18.63 3.50 -24.30
N SER A 197 17.54 3.68 -25.05
CA SER A 197 16.57 4.76 -24.80
C SER A 197 15.88 4.54 -23.44
N LEU A 198 15.34 5.62 -22.83
CA LEU A 198 14.57 5.47 -21.58
C LEU A 198 13.38 4.53 -21.80
N LYS A 199 12.66 4.67 -22.89
CA LYS A 199 11.54 3.77 -23.24
C LYS A 199 12.01 2.32 -23.36
N GLY A 200 13.15 2.07 -23.99
CA GLY A 200 13.74 0.73 -24.11
C GLY A 200 14.11 0.15 -22.74
N PHE A 201 14.69 0.96 -21.85
CA PHE A 201 15.00 0.56 -20.48
C PHE A 201 13.72 0.16 -19.70
N LEU A 202 12.68 1.00 -19.76
CA LEU A 202 11.40 0.72 -19.08
C LEU A 202 10.77 -0.56 -19.60
N GLN A 203 10.67 -0.75 -20.90
CA GLN A 203 10.07 -1.94 -21.52
C GLN A 203 10.86 -3.22 -21.26
N SER A 204 12.18 -3.13 -21.16
CA SER A 204 13.01 -4.30 -20.94
C SER A 204 13.10 -4.72 -19.49
N PHE A 205 13.13 -3.77 -18.56
CA PHE A 205 13.45 -4.06 -17.15
C PHE A 205 12.43 -3.58 -16.13
N VAL A 206 11.60 -2.59 -16.42
CA VAL A 206 10.63 -2.07 -15.44
C VAL A 206 9.22 -2.61 -15.68
N THR A 207 8.76 -2.62 -16.93
CA THR A 207 7.48 -3.21 -17.33
C THR A 207 7.66 -4.73 -17.50
N ARG A 208 7.64 -5.45 -16.38
CA ARG A 208 7.89 -6.90 -16.34
C ARG A 208 6.75 -7.60 -15.63
N THR A 209 6.31 -8.70 -16.23
CA THR A 209 5.38 -9.61 -15.57
C THR A 209 6.08 -10.37 -14.44
N GLY A 210 5.30 -10.73 -13.45
CA GLY A 210 5.79 -11.50 -12.31
C GLY A 210 4.66 -11.98 -11.41
N ARG A 211 5.03 -12.83 -10.47
CA ARG A 211 4.15 -13.39 -9.45
C ARG A 211 4.59 -12.93 -8.07
N LEU A 212 3.68 -12.31 -7.36
CA LEU A 212 3.86 -11.87 -5.98
C LEU A 212 3.10 -12.83 -5.05
N GLU A 213 3.79 -13.41 -4.09
CA GLU A 213 3.28 -14.44 -3.19
C GLU A 213 3.53 -14.04 -1.74
N GLU A 214 2.50 -14.05 -0.91
CA GLU A 214 2.64 -13.81 0.52
C GLU A 214 3.12 -15.08 1.23
N GLN A 215 4.12 -14.93 2.08
CA GLN A 215 4.63 -15.95 3.00
C GLN A 215 4.63 -15.39 4.43
N ASP A 216 4.85 -16.25 5.43
CA ASP A 216 4.73 -15.89 6.83
C ASP A 216 5.54 -14.64 7.22
N GLU A 217 6.81 -14.57 6.82
CA GLU A 217 7.71 -13.48 7.21
C GLU A 217 8.05 -12.50 6.08
N LYS A 218 7.67 -12.79 4.84
CA LYS A 218 8.06 -12.03 3.65
C LYS A 218 7.06 -12.14 2.53
N TRP A 219 7.19 -11.24 1.57
CA TRP A 219 6.65 -11.41 0.24
C TRP A 219 7.74 -11.98 -0.68
N VAL A 220 7.35 -12.82 -1.63
CA VAL A 220 8.23 -13.32 -2.69
C VAL A 220 7.72 -12.79 -4.01
N LEU A 221 8.54 -12.00 -4.68
CA LEU A 221 8.30 -11.52 -6.04
C LEU A 221 9.14 -12.35 -7.00
N THR A 222 8.51 -13.21 -7.79
CA THR A 222 9.16 -13.95 -8.87
C THR A 222 8.89 -13.23 -10.19
N VAL A 223 9.95 -12.75 -10.83
CA VAL A 223 9.87 -12.03 -12.12
C VAL A 223 10.09 -13.02 -13.25
N ASP A 224 9.29 -12.91 -14.32
CA ASP A 224 9.41 -13.79 -15.49
C ASP A 224 10.72 -13.51 -16.23
N ASP A 225 11.51 -14.56 -16.47
CA ASP A 225 12.81 -14.46 -17.09
C ASP A 225 12.72 -14.14 -18.59
N LYS A 226 13.69 -13.34 -19.06
CA LYS A 226 13.91 -13.04 -20.48
C LYS A 226 15.40 -13.14 -20.81
N THR A 227 15.71 -13.42 -22.07
CA THR A 227 17.08 -13.65 -22.55
C THR A 227 18.06 -12.53 -22.18
N HIS A 228 17.60 -11.27 -22.12
CA HIS A 228 18.45 -10.14 -21.79
C HIS A 228 18.67 -9.92 -20.28
N ASP A 229 18.07 -10.75 -19.43
CA ASP A 229 18.19 -10.63 -17.97
C ASP A 229 19.61 -10.95 -17.46
N ILE A 230 20.44 -11.57 -18.28
CA ILE A 230 21.88 -11.68 -18.01
C ILE A 230 22.54 -10.32 -17.72
N LEU A 231 21.99 -9.22 -18.22
CA LEU A 231 22.48 -7.88 -17.93
C LEU A 231 22.28 -7.47 -16.47
N LEU A 232 21.33 -8.10 -15.75
CA LEU A 232 21.06 -7.84 -14.32
C LEU A 232 22.27 -8.15 -13.44
N ASP A 233 23.17 -9.03 -13.88
CA ASP A 233 24.43 -9.31 -13.18
C ASP A 233 25.36 -8.10 -13.10
N SER A 234 25.14 -7.11 -13.97
CA SER A 234 25.91 -5.87 -14.03
C SER A 234 25.25 -4.69 -13.31
N VAL A 235 24.09 -4.90 -12.68
CA VAL A 235 23.42 -3.85 -11.89
C VAL A 235 24.27 -3.52 -10.67
N PRO A 236 24.69 -2.26 -10.49
CA PRO A 236 25.64 -1.90 -9.44
C PRO A 236 25.00 -1.66 -8.06
N TRP A 237 23.71 -1.95 -7.89
CA TRP A 237 22.99 -1.81 -6.62
C TRP A 237 22.17 -3.05 -6.27
N GLY A 238 21.80 -3.18 -5.00
CA GLY A 238 20.96 -4.27 -4.52
C GLY A 238 19.48 -4.06 -4.87
N PHE A 239 18.84 -5.07 -5.45
CA PHE A 239 17.40 -5.08 -5.75
C PHE A 239 16.72 -6.40 -5.38
N ARG A 240 17.48 -7.41 -4.96
CA ARG A 240 16.95 -8.75 -4.64
C ARG A 240 16.21 -8.81 -3.31
N GLN A 241 16.28 -7.75 -2.50
CA GLN A 241 15.57 -7.64 -1.24
C GLN A 241 15.12 -6.19 -1.04
N ILE A 242 13.81 -5.98 -0.95
CA ILE A 242 13.22 -4.66 -0.70
C ILE A 242 12.85 -4.57 0.76
N ARG A 243 13.50 -3.64 1.47
CA ARG A 243 13.21 -3.29 2.86
C ARG A 243 12.93 -1.79 2.92
N LEU A 244 11.66 -1.43 3.08
CA LEU A 244 11.25 -0.04 3.27
C LEU A 244 10.78 0.12 4.71
N PRO A 245 11.06 1.24 5.38
CA PRO A 245 10.77 1.41 6.81
C PRO A 245 9.31 1.15 7.19
N TRP A 246 8.38 1.46 6.31
CA TRP A 246 6.93 1.31 6.49
C TRP A 246 6.40 -0.08 6.14
N LEU A 247 7.22 -0.99 5.63
CA LEU A 247 6.79 -2.35 5.31
C LEU A 247 6.94 -3.28 6.51
N LYS A 248 5.87 -3.97 6.87
CA LYS A 248 5.89 -4.99 7.93
C LYS A 248 6.69 -6.23 7.54
N LYS A 249 6.55 -6.67 6.28
CA LYS A 249 7.24 -7.80 5.69
C LYS A 249 8.15 -7.27 4.57
N TYR A 250 9.38 -7.74 4.52
CA TYR A 250 10.24 -7.42 3.38
C TYR A 250 9.84 -8.20 2.13
N ILE A 251 10.28 -7.75 0.96
CA ILE A 251 10.02 -8.43 -0.30
C ILE A 251 11.31 -9.06 -0.78
N GLN A 252 11.32 -10.37 -0.94
CA GLN A 252 12.39 -11.11 -1.59
C GLN A 252 12.12 -11.16 -3.09
N VAL A 253 13.08 -10.74 -3.91
CA VAL A 253 12.95 -10.76 -5.37
C VAL A 253 13.72 -11.95 -5.92
N LYS A 254 13.02 -12.81 -6.65
CA LYS A 254 13.57 -13.89 -7.46
C LYS A 254 13.52 -13.45 -8.91
N TRP A 255 14.68 -13.09 -9.44
CA TRP A 255 14.80 -12.67 -10.81
C TRP A 255 16.20 -13.03 -11.31
N HIS A 256 16.26 -13.82 -12.38
CA HIS A 256 17.51 -14.29 -12.97
C HIS A 256 18.50 -14.80 -11.91
N GLU A 257 18.09 -15.83 -11.17
CA GLU A 257 18.97 -16.49 -10.21
C GLU A 257 20.01 -17.30 -11.00
N LYS A 258 21.29 -17.05 -10.75
CA LYS A 258 22.34 -17.90 -11.29
C LYS A 258 22.07 -19.32 -10.82
N GLN A 259 21.94 -20.26 -11.74
CA GLN A 259 22.02 -21.67 -11.38
C GLN A 259 23.46 -21.89 -10.88
N GLU A 260 23.63 -22.06 -9.59
CA GLU A 260 24.86 -22.61 -9.05
C GLU A 260 24.95 -24.04 -9.54
N PHE A 261 25.88 -24.27 -10.50
CA PHE A 261 26.26 -25.59 -10.95
C PHE A 261 27.22 -26.24 -9.98
#